data_70a024f95a94fef992e5d9ce440c917f
#
_entry.id   70a024f95a94fef992e5d9ce440c917f
#
_cell.length_a   1.000
_cell.length_b   1.000
_cell.length_c   1.000
_cell.angle_alpha   90.00
_cell.angle_beta   90.00
_cell.angle_gamma   90.00
#
_symmetry.space_group_name_H-M   'P 1'
#
loop_
_entity.id
_entity.type
_entity.pdbx_description
1 polymer ?
#
loop_
_entity_poly.entity_id
_entity_poly.type
_entity_poly.pdbx_seq_one_letter_code
_entity_poly.pdbx_strand_id
1 'polypeptide(L)'
;MTYHHHDLSAGNSQLPAGLIEAYAQTEFRVHTQPAFTLYIGQHCALLQQAMAQAQVNTCLFITACNPFSQSLSDDDNAQRTKRLETELNRRGLKYLTGIGQHFSNEWPGEASFLVLGVSPGVAKELGQAYEQNAVVWSDADAIARL
;
A
#
# COMPACT_ATOMS: atom_id res chain seq x y z
N MET A 1 8.32 -2.52 0.13
CA MET A 1 8.50 -2.42 -0.68
C MET A 1 9.11 -1.90 -1.19
N THR A 2 9.53 -1.81 -1.64
CA THR A 2 9.82 -0.97 -2.06
C THR A 2 9.68 -0.58 -3.14
N TYR A 3 9.05 -0.01 -3.76
CA TYR A 3 9.06 0.42 -4.72
C TYR A 3 9.06 1.44 -5.36
N HIS A 4 8.82 2.28 -6.15
CA HIS A 4 8.74 3.04 -6.65
C HIS A 4 8.68 3.43 -7.70
N HIS A 5 8.31 4.36 -8.25
CA HIS A 5 8.05 4.38 -9.22
C HIS A 5 8.68 4.73 -10.22
N HIS A 6 8.91 5.66 -10.85
CA HIS A 6 9.72 5.48 -11.79
C HIS A 6 10.86 4.75 -11.35
N ASP A 7 11.51 5.10 -10.46
CA ASP A 7 12.45 4.27 -9.81
C ASP A 7 11.84 3.08 -9.19
N LEU A 8 10.56 3.12 -8.92
CA LEU A 8 9.81 1.97 -8.47
C LEU A 8 9.76 0.88 -9.52
N SER A 9 9.78 1.25 -10.80
CA SER A 9 9.87 0.22 -11.84
C SER A 9 11.16 -0.56 -11.73
N ALA A 10 12.26 0.10 -11.46
CA ALA A 10 13.50 -0.60 -11.24
C ALA A 10 13.44 -1.48 -10.01
N GLY A 11 12.75 -1.02 -8.96
CA GLY A 11 12.52 -1.82 -7.77
C GLY A 11 11.74 -3.07 -8.08
N ASN A 12 10.71 -2.97 -8.93
CA ASN A 12 9.92 -4.13 -9.34
C ASN A 12 10.78 -5.19 -9.99
N SER A 13 11.73 -4.80 -10.83
CA SER A 13 12.56 -5.76 -11.53
C SER A 13 13.47 -6.56 -10.62
N GLN A 14 13.61 -6.11 -9.36
CA GLN A 14 14.44 -6.78 -8.38
C GLN A 14 13.67 -7.74 -7.49
N LEU A 15 12.34 -7.76 -7.58
CA LEU A 15 11.52 -8.65 -6.78
C LEU A 15 11.46 -10.04 -7.41
N PRO A 16 11.38 -11.12 -6.59
CA PRO A 16 11.15 -12.45 -7.13
C PRO A 16 9.85 -12.51 -7.93
N ALA A 17 9.86 -13.25 -9.04
CA ALA A 17 8.71 -13.34 -9.93
C ALA A 17 7.45 -13.82 -9.21
N GLY A 18 7.58 -14.80 -8.29
CA GLY A 18 6.43 -15.30 -7.54
C GLY A 18 5.82 -14.24 -6.63
N LEU A 19 6.65 -13.36 -6.07
CA LEU A 19 6.17 -12.29 -5.21
C LEU A 19 5.46 -11.21 -6.04
N ILE A 20 5.99 -10.88 -7.21
CA ILE A 20 5.35 -9.93 -8.12
C ILE A 20 3.97 -10.45 -8.52
N GLU A 21 3.87 -11.74 -8.85
CA GLU A 21 2.61 -12.36 -9.22
C GLU A 21 1.61 -12.32 -8.05
N ALA A 22 2.08 -12.57 -6.84
CA ALA A 22 1.21 -12.50 -5.66
C ALA A 22 0.62 -11.11 -5.48
N TYR A 23 1.43 -10.06 -5.66
CA TYR A 23 0.94 -8.68 -5.59
C TYR A 23 -0.05 -8.39 -6.72
N ALA A 24 0.21 -8.89 -7.91
CA ALA A 24 -0.69 -8.69 -9.07
C ALA A 24 -2.06 -9.35 -8.85
N GLN A 25 -2.12 -10.38 -8.01
CA GLN A 25 -3.36 -11.10 -7.70
C GLN A 25 -4.01 -10.61 -6.40
N THR A 26 -3.45 -9.60 -5.76
CA THR A 26 -3.97 -9.09 -4.51
C THR A 26 -4.99 -7.98 -4.78
N GLU A 27 -6.05 -7.98 -3.97
CA GLU A 27 -7.02 -6.90 -3.93
C GLU A 27 -6.63 -5.95 -2.81
N PHE A 28 -6.36 -4.70 -3.16
CA PHE A 28 -6.00 -3.66 -2.19
C PHE A 28 -7.28 -2.86 -1.92
N ARG A 29 -8.05 -3.30 -0.93
CA ARG A 29 -9.38 -2.78 -0.63
C ARG A 29 -9.28 -1.58 0.30
N VAL A 30 -10.01 -0.52 -0.04
CA VAL A 30 -10.04 0.71 0.75
C VAL A 30 -11.42 0.85 1.37
N HIS A 31 -11.47 1.06 2.68
CA HIS A 31 -12.71 1.09 3.46
C HIS A 31 -13.34 2.49 3.45
N THR A 32 -13.96 2.83 2.34
CA THR A 32 -14.73 4.08 2.20
C THR A 32 -16.19 3.74 1.93
N GLN A 33 -17.03 4.77 1.74
CA GLN A 33 -18.43 4.61 1.35
C GLN A 33 -18.67 5.42 0.07
N PRO A 34 -18.77 4.75 -1.07
CA PRO A 34 -18.62 3.30 -1.28
C PRO A 34 -17.16 2.85 -1.19
N ALA A 35 -16.94 1.62 -0.78
CA ALA A 35 -15.61 1.03 -0.76
C ALA A 35 -15.11 0.83 -2.19
N PHE A 36 -13.77 0.84 -2.35
CA PHE A 36 -13.19 0.56 -3.66
C PHE A 36 -11.93 -0.30 -3.50
N THR A 37 -11.54 -0.94 -4.60
CA THR A 37 -10.41 -1.84 -4.62
C THR A 37 -9.41 -1.41 -5.68
N LEU A 38 -8.13 -1.41 -5.31
CA LEU A 38 -7.04 -1.15 -6.25
C LEU A 38 -6.48 -2.47 -6.75
N TYR A 39 -6.20 -2.53 -8.04
CA TYR A 39 -5.51 -3.65 -8.68
C TYR A 39 -4.28 -3.10 -9.38
N ILE A 40 -3.17 -3.80 -9.24
CA ILE A 40 -1.91 -3.37 -9.88
C ILE A 40 -2.11 -3.24 -11.38
N GLY A 41 -1.72 -2.10 -11.91
CA GLY A 41 -1.77 -1.83 -13.36
C GLY A 41 -3.11 -1.32 -13.86
N GLN A 42 -4.11 -1.15 -12.99
CA GLN A 42 -5.45 -0.73 -13.40
C GLN A 42 -5.81 0.65 -12.86
N HIS A 43 -6.44 1.45 -13.71
CA HIS A 43 -6.98 2.74 -13.31
C HIS A 43 -8.17 2.54 -12.38
N CYS A 44 -8.27 3.37 -11.34
CA CYS A 44 -9.39 3.33 -10.40
C CYS A 44 -10.02 4.73 -10.29
N ALA A 45 -11.24 4.86 -10.82
CA ALA A 45 -11.91 6.16 -10.83
C ALA A 45 -12.19 6.68 -9.41
N LEU A 46 -12.54 5.78 -8.47
CA LEU A 46 -12.81 6.19 -7.10
C LEU A 46 -11.54 6.63 -6.38
N LEU A 47 -10.38 6.04 -6.71
CA LEU A 47 -9.10 6.52 -6.20
C LEU A 47 -8.82 7.93 -6.71
N GLN A 48 -9.07 8.18 -8.00
CA GLN A 48 -8.87 9.49 -8.58
C GLN A 48 -9.73 10.53 -7.87
N GLN A 49 -11.00 10.21 -7.59
CA GLN A 49 -11.89 11.09 -6.84
C GLN A 49 -11.38 11.34 -5.41
N ALA A 50 -10.90 10.29 -4.73
CA ALA A 50 -10.38 10.43 -3.37
C ALA A 50 -9.18 11.37 -3.33
N MET A 51 -8.26 11.24 -4.29
CA MET A 51 -7.12 12.13 -4.39
C MET A 51 -7.54 13.57 -4.69
N ALA A 52 -8.50 13.74 -5.58
CA ALA A 52 -9.00 15.08 -5.91
C ALA A 52 -9.65 15.74 -4.71
N GLN A 53 -10.47 15.01 -3.96
CA GLN A 53 -11.11 15.54 -2.75
C GLN A 53 -10.10 15.91 -1.68
N ALA A 54 -9.03 15.15 -1.56
CA ALA A 54 -7.95 15.45 -0.61
C ALA A 54 -6.97 16.49 -1.14
N GLN A 55 -7.12 16.91 -2.41
CA GLN A 55 -6.24 17.87 -3.07
C GLN A 55 -4.79 17.39 -3.12
N VAL A 56 -4.61 16.12 -3.46
CA VAL A 56 -3.30 15.50 -3.59
C VAL A 56 -3.17 14.80 -4.94
N ASN A 57 -1.93 14.53 -5.35
CA ASN A 57 -1.60 13.95 -6.65
C ASN A 57 -0.95 12.57 -6.54
N THR A 58 -0.78 12.07 -5.33
CA THR A 58 -0.10 10.80 -5.11
C THR A 58 -0.77 10.06 -3.96
N CYS A 59 -0.60 8.75 -3.92
CA CYS A 59 -1.00 7.96 -2.77
C CYS A 59 -0.13 6.73 -2.62
N LEU A 60 -0.17 6.17 -1.42
CA LEU A 60 0.61 5.00 -1.03
C LEU A 60 -0.29 4.04 -0.28
N PHE A 61 -0.43 2.80 -0.77
CA PHE A 61 -1.11 1.75 -0.02
C PHE A 61 -0.04 0.92 0.66
N ILE A 62 -0.02 0.91 1.98
CA ILE A 62 1.04 0.30 2.76
C ILE A 62 0.48 -0.48 3.94
N THR A 63 1.12 -1.62 4.23
CA THR A 63 0.88 -2.39 5.44
C THR A 63 2.15 -2.42 6.28
N ALA A 64 2.01 -2.61 7.59
CA ALA A 64 3.12 -2.90 8.48
C ALA A 64 3.17 -4.39 8.83
N CYS A 65 2.25 -5.18 8.32
CA CYS A 65 2.14 -6.61 8.65
C CYS A 65 3.24 -7.42 7.98
N ASN A 66 3.62 -8.52 8.63
CA ASN A 66 4.46 -9.57 8.04
C ASN A 66 5.73 -9.04 7.37
N PRO A 67 6.68 -8.49 8.14
CA PRO A 67 7.90 -7.88 7.58
C PRO A 67 8.62 -8.87 6.66
N PHE A 68 9.07 -8.37 5.50
CA PHE A 68 9.72 -9.17 4.46
C PHE A 68 8.93 -10.41 4.08
N SER A 69 7.60 -10.31 4.12
CA SER A 69 6.66 -11.39 3.77
C SER A 69 6.77 -12.62 4.68
N GLN A 70 7.31 -12.45 5.88
CA GLN A 70 7.37 -13.51 6.88
C GLN A 70 6.21 -13.38 7.86
N SER A 71 5.42 -14.43 7.99
CA SER A 71 4.22 -14.41 8.83
C SER A 71 4.55 -14.14 10.29
N LEU A 72 3.85 -13.17 10.88
CA LEU A 72 3.86 -12.91 12.30
C LEU A 72 2.50 -13.27 12.90
N SER A 73 2.46 -13.32 14.23
CA SER A 73 1.18 -13.52 14.93
C SER A 73 0.26 -12.32 14.69
N ASP A 74 -1.04 -12.54 14.90
CA ASP A 74 -2.02 -11.48 14.77
C ASP A 74 -1.72 -10.33 15.75
N ASP A 75 -1.29 -10.65 16.97
CA ASP A 75 -0.96 -9.64 17.97
C ASP A 75 0.25 -8.80 17.53
N ASP A 76 1.29 -9.42 17.02
CA ASP A 76 2.46 -8.71 16.56
C ASP A 76 2.11 -7.82 15.37
N ASN A 77 1.32 -8.32 14.43
CA ASN A 77 0.88 -7.53 13.30
C ASN A 77 0.00 -6.36 13.73
N ALA A 78 -0.87 -6.56 14.73
CA ALA A 78 -1.71 -5.49 15.26
C ALA A 78 -0.86 -4.38 15.88
N GLN A 79 0.19 -4.73 16.61
CA GLN A 79 1.10 -3.75 17.19
C GLN A 79 1.86 -2.97 16.11
N ARG A 80 2.32 -3.66 15.07
CA ARG A 80 3.00 -3.01 13.95
C ARG A 80 2.07 -2.06 13.21
N THR A 81 0.81 -2.46 12.99
CA THR A 81 -0.20 -1.62 12.36
C THR A 81 -0.44 -0.36 13.18
N LYS A 82 -0.55 -0.50 14.49
CA LYS A 82 -0.76 0.64 15.38
C LYS A 82 0.43 1.61 15.35
N ARG A 83 1.65 1.08 15.29
CA ARG A 83 2.83 1.93 15.18
C ARG A 83 2.86 2.69 13.87
N LEU A 84 2.47 2.05 12.77
CA LEU A 84 2.40 2.73 11.48
C LEU A 84 1.36 3.85 11.52
N GLU A 85 0.19 3.59 12.08
CA GLU A 85 -0.85 4.61 12.20
C GLU A 85 -0.38 5.79 13.03
N THR A 86 0.29 5.53 14.15
CA THR A 86 0.87 6.58 14.98
C THR A 86 1.88 7.40 14.19
N GLU A 87 2.71 6.74 13.38
CA GLU A 87 3.70 7.44 12.54
C GLU A 87 3.02 8.33 11.50
N LEU A 88 1.96 7.85 10.86
CA LEU A 88 1.22 8.63 9.88
C LEU A 88 0.60 9.88 10.53
N ASN A 89 0.01 9.69 11.71
CA ASN A 89 -0.57 10.80 12.47
C ASN A 89 0.50 11.81 12.88
N ARG A 90 1.64 11.33 13.35
CA ARG A 90 2.74 12.20 13.78
C ARG A 90 3.27 13.04 12.61
N ARG A 91 3.28 12.47 11.42
CA ARG A 91 3.73 13.19 10.21
C ARG A 91 2.65 14.09 9.62
N GLY A 92 1.43 14.07 10.17
CA GLY A 92 0.33 14.87 9.65
C GLY A 92 -0.19 14.39 8.31
N LEU A 93 0.02 13.12 7.97
CA LEU A 93 -0.43 12.56 6.71
C LEU A 93 -1.89 12.13 6.81
N LYS A 94 -2.65 12.38 5.76
CA LYS A 94 -4.03 11.90 5.64
C LYS A 94 -4.03 10.47 5.17
N TYR A 95 -4.93 9.66 5.69
CA TYR A 95 -5.01 8.25 5.28
C TYR A 95 -6.42 7.69 5.45
N LEU A 96 -6.67 6.63 4.71
CA LEU A 96 -7.88 5.82 4.81
C LEU A 96 -7.46 4.41 5.20
N THR A 97 -8.29 3.71 5.96
CA THR A 97 -7.97 2.33 6.31
C THR A 97 -8.32 1.39 5.15
N GLY A 98 -7.66 0.25 5.12
CA GLY A 98 -7.91 -0.75 4.10
C GLY A 98 -7.36 -2.11 4.48
N ILE A 99 -7.41 -3.01 3.53
CA ILE A 99 -6.89 -4.37 3.71
C ILE A 99 -6.35 -4.88 2.38
N GLY A 100 -5.19 -5.53 2.42
CA GLY A 100 -4.67 -6.26 1.29
C GLY A 100 -5.07 -7.71 1.41
N GLN A 101 -5.78 -8.24 0.41
CA GLN A 101 -6.32 -9.59 0.45
C GLN A 101 -6.11 -10.28 -0.89
N HIS A 102 -5.47 -11.46 -0.86
CA HIS A 102 -5.35 -12.25 -2.08
C HIS A 102 -6.75 -12.65 -2.56
N PHE A 103 -6.98 -12.62 -3.88
CA PHE A 103 -8.31 -12.83 -4.43
C PHE A 103 -8.91 -14.19 -4.06
N SER A 104 -8.07 -15.20 -3.82
CA SER A 104 -8.54 -16.54 -3.44
C SER A 104 -8.87 -16.67 -1.95
N ASN A 105 -8.53 -15.65 -1.15
CA ASN A 105 -8.63 -15.66 0.31
C ASN A 105 -7.82 -16.79 0.96
N GLU A 106 -6.78 -17.26 0.27
CA GLU A 106 -5.93 -18.35 0.80
C GLU A 106 -5.06 -17.88 1.96
N TRP A 107 -4.77 -16.58 2.03
CA TRP A 107 -3.98 -15.98 3.11
C TRP A 107 -4.81 -14.98 3.88
N PRO A 108 -4.54 -14.84 5.20
CA PRO A 108 -5.19 -13.79 5.98
C PRO A 108 -4.90 -12.42 5.39
N GLY A 109 -5.91 -11.56 5.38
CA GLY A 109 -5.74 -10.18 4.93
C GLY A 109 -4.81 -9.41 5.84
N GLU A 110 -4.14 -8.42 5.27
CA GLU A 110 -3.23 -7.54 6.00
C GLU A 110 -3.84 -6.17 6.16
N ALA A 111 -4.04 -5.74 7.41
CA ALA A 111 -4.50 -4.39 7.69
C ALA A 111 -3.55 -3.38 7.08
N SER A 112 -4.09 -2.38 6.40
CA SER A 112 -3.32 -1.46 5.57
C SER A 112 -3.89 -0.05 5.65
N PHE A 113 -3.14 0.90 5.08
CA PHE A 113 -3.58 2.29 4.97
C PHE A 113 -3.35 2.80 3.55
N LEU A 114 -4.33 3.52 3.04
CA LEU A 114 -4.13 4.33 1.83
C LEU A 114 -3.74 5.73 2.28
N VAL A 115 -2.46 6.05 2.13
CA VAL A 115 -1.93 7.35 2.54
C VAL A 115 -2.04 8.31 1.37
N LEU A 116 -2.68 9.45 1.60
CA LEU A 116 -2.98 10.43 0.57
C LEU A 116 -1.95 11.56 0.60
N GLY A 117 -1.25 11.75 -0.52
CA GLY A 117 -0.35 12.88 -0.67
C GLY A 117 1.01 12.70 -0.04
N VAL A 118 1.71 11.62 -0.36
CA VAL A 118 3.08 11.44 0.11
C VAL A 118 4.06 11.56 -1.06
N SER A 119 5.29 12.01 -0.77
CA SER A 119 6.35 12.04 -1.78
C SER A 119 6.90 10.64 -2.01
N PRO A 120 7.52 10.37 -3.18
CA PRO A 120 8.19 9.08 -3.40
C PRO A 120 9.26 8.78 -2.34
N GLY A 121 9.97 9.80 -1.87
CA GLY A 121 10.98 9.63 -0.83
C GLY A 121 10.39 9.17 0.50
N VAL A 122 9.27 9.76 0.92
CA VAL A 122 8.58 9.36 2.14
C VAL A 122 7.99 7.97 1.99
N ALA A 123 7.43 7.65 0.82
CA ALA A 123 6.89 6.32 0.56
C ALA A 123 7.98 5.25 0.70
N LYS A 124 9.15 5.48 0.13
CA LYS A 124 10.29 4.58 0.25
C LYS A 124 10.74 4.44 1.70
N GLU A 125 10.83 5.55 2.41
CA GLU A 125 11.24 5.58 3.80
C GLU A 125 10.29 4.76 4.67
N LEU A 126 8.98 4.92 4.48
CA LEU A 126 7.98 4.15 5.23
C LEU A 126 8.06 2.66 4.90
N GLY A 127 8.20 2.32 3.61
CA GLY A 127 8.33 0.93 3.20
C GLY A 127 9.54 0.27 3.85
N GLN A 128 10.66 0.95 3.89
CA GLN A 128 11.87 0.44 4.53
C GLN A 128 11.74 0.36 6.05
N ALA A 129 11.15 1.37 6.66
CA ALA A 129 10.99 1.41 8.11
C ALA A 129 10.11 0.27 8.62
N TYR A 130 9.11 -0.15 7.85
CA TYR A 130 8.22 -1.24 8.23
C TYR A 130 8.54 -2.54 7.49
N GLU A 131 9.73 -2.60 6.87
CA GLU A 131 10.31 -3.85 6.35
C GLU A 131 9.42 -4.54 5.33
N GLN A 132 8.85 -3.75 4.43
CA GLN A 132 8.01 -4.28 3.37
C GLN A 132 8.84 -4.55 2.12
N ASN A 133 8.61 -5.70 1.47
CA ASN A 133 9.28 -6.05 0.21
C ASN A 133 8.86 -5.12 -0.92
N ALA A 134 7.62 -4.65 -0.87
CA ALA A 134 7.09 -3.71 -1.86
C ALA A 134 5.98 -2.89 -1.22
N VAL A 135 5.70 -1.74 -1.79
CA VAL A 135 4.53 -0.92 -1.46
C VAL A 135 3.78 -0.63 -2.76
N VAL A 136 2.52 -0.24 -2.64
CA VAL A 136 1.70 0.09 -3.79
C VAL A 136 1.60 1.60 -3.90
N TRP A 137 1.91 2.13 -5.05
CA TRP A 137 2.02 3.58 -5.30
C TRP A 137 1.12 3.99 -6.45
N SER A 138 0.58 5.19 -6.40
CA SER A 138 -0.08 5.78 -7.55
C SER A 138 0.27 7.25 -7.67
N ASP A 139 0.49 7.69 -8.92
CA ASP A 139 0.55 9.09 -9.28
C ASP A 139 -0.87 9.61 -9.55
N ALA A 140 -0.96 10.82 -10.11
CA ALA A 140 -2.24 11.46 -10.41
C ALA A 140 -3.10 10.68 -11.41
N ASP A 141 -2.51 9.74 -12.14
CA ASP A 141 -3.24 8.91 -13.11
C ASP A 141 -4.12 7.84 -12.44
N ALA A 142 -4.02 7.67 -11.13
CA ALA A 142 -4.79 6.71 -10.35
C ALA A 142 -4.63 5.26 -10.84
N ILE A 143 -3.43 4.92 -11.28
CA ILE A 143 -3.05 3.55 -11.66
C ILE A 143 -2.08 3.02 -10.59
N ALA A 144 -2.46 1.93 -9.92
CA ALA A 144 -1.63 1.35 -8.87
C ALA A 144 -0.40 0.63 -9.46
N ARG A 145 0.76 0.84 -8.82
CA ARG A 145 2.05 0.23 -9.21
C ARG A 145 2.80 -0.24 -7.99
N LEU A 146 3.64 -1.22 -8.17
CA LEU A 146 4.57 -1.66 -7.10
C LEU A 146 5.78 -0.74 -7.05
#